data_bd0bd387669231e5519abbbf2d0ab52f
#
_entry.id   bd0bd387669231e5519abbbf2d0ab52f
#
_cell.length_a   1.000
_cell.length_b   1.000
_cell.length_c   1.000
_cell.angle_alpha   90.00
_cell.angle_beta   90.00
_cell.angle_gamma   90.00
#
_symmetry.space_group_name_H-M   'P 1'
#
loop_
_entity.id
_entity.type
_entity.pdbx_description
1 polymer ?
#
loop_
_entity_poly.entity_id
_entity_poly.type
_entity_poly.pdbx_seq_one_letter_code
_entity_poly.pdbx_strand_id
1 'polypeptide(L)'
;VTAIEVTGAAQERSWLDAVMPPVEQVRPGLWSVPVPIPANPLRYVLVYAIELRDGVALVDAGWNTDDAWRALVAGLGVAGFGVGDVRAVLITHIHPDHYGLAGRVREESGAWVALHPADAALLPARYGMDVDDLLAGMRRLLRQCGVPEEVVAELSAASMGIRDFVRLAEPDVLLEDGGRIALEGCDLVALHTPGHSPGHVCFHDRARELLLSGDHVLPRISPNITVHA
;
A
#
# COMPACT_ATOMS: atom_id res chain seq x y z
N VAL A 1 -10.54 -25.59 -19.65
CA VAL A 1 -10.08 -24.61 -18.66
C VAL A 1 -8.60 -24.41 -18.98
N THR A 2 -8.21 -23.24 -19.49
CA THR A 2 -6.81 -22.85 -19.69
C THR A 2 -6.12 -22.86 -18.34
N ALA A 3 -4.93 -23.46 -18.26
CA ALA A 3 -4.15 -23.46 -17.02
C ALA A 3 -3.80 -22.01 -16.66
N ILE A 4 -3.90 -21.69 -15.36
CA ILE A 4 -3.46 -20.38 -14.85
C ILE A 4 -1.94 -20.34 -14.97
N GLU A 5 -1.43 -19.35 -15.67
CA GLU A 5 0.01 -19.07 -15.74
C GLU A 5 0.41 -18.20 -14.55
N VAL A 6 1.34 -18.68 -13.73
CA VAL A 6 1.92 -17.92 -12.61
C VAL A 6 3.19 -17.24 -13.10
N THR A 7 3.16 -15.92 -13.22
CA THR A 7 4.33 -15.13 -13.66
C THR A 7 5.24 -14.71 -12.51
N GLY A 8 4.68 -14.51 -11.31
CA GLY A 8 5.43 -14.28 -10.08
C GLY A 8 5.86 -15.58 -9.41
N ALA A 9 6.55 -16.48 -10.12
CA ALA A 9 6.88 -17.82 -9.63
C ALA A 9 7.81 -17.79 -8.40
N ALA A 10 8.74 -16.84 -8.33
CA ALA A 10 9.61 -16.68 -7.17
C ALA A 10 8.84 -16.20 -5.95
N GLN A 11 7.86 -15.31 -6.13
CA GLN A 11 6.96 -14.84 -5.06
C GLN A 11 6.12 -15.99 -4.52
N GLU A 12 5.50 -16.79 -5.39
CA GLU A 12 4.69 -17.95 -4.98
C GLU A 12 5.51 -18.95 -4.16
N ARG A 13 6.70 -19.30 -4.63
CA ARG A 13 7.59 -20.22 -3.90
C ARG A 13 7.99 -19.68 -2.54
N SER A 14 8.42 -18.41 -2.48
CA SER A 14 8.83 -17.77 -1.23
C SER A 14 7.70 -17.69 -0.22
N TRP A 15 6.47 -17.50 -0.67
CA TRP A 15 5.30 -17.55 0.21
C TRP A 15 5.13 -18.93 0.84
N LEU A 16 5.24 -20.00 0.02
CA LEU A 16 5.13 -21.39 0.49
C LEU A 16 6.26 -21.76 1.45
N ASP A 17 7.48 -21.29 1.18
CA ASP A 17 8.67 -21.56 1.99
C ASP A 17 8.77 -20.63 3.23
N ALA A 18 7.84 -19.70 3.40
CA ALA A 18 7.81 -18.71 4.47
C ALA A 18 9.06 -17.82 4.55
N VAL A 19 9.63 -17.46 3.40
CA VAL A 19 10.81 -16.58 3.25
C VAL A 19 10.47 -15.30 2.49
N MET A 20 11.38 -14.31 2.53
CA MET A 20 11.29 -13.12 1.68
C MET A 20 11.53 -13.49 0.22
N PRO A 21 10.68 -13.06 -0.73
CA PRO A 21 10.97 -13.25 -2.15
C PRO A 21 12.11 -12.34 -2.62
N PRO A 22 12.78 -12.70 -3.73
CA PRO A 22 13.65 -11.76 -4.42
C PRO A 22 12.83 -10.65 -5.10
N VAL A 23 13.51 -9.57 -5.46
CA VAL A 23 12.98 -8.61 -6.45
C VAL A 23 12.82 -9.34 -7.78
N GLU A 24 11.67 -9.22 -8.42
CA GLU A 24 11.35 -9.97 -9.62
C GLU A 24 10.70 -9.07 -10.69
N GLN A 25 11.17 -9.14 -11.92
CA GLN A 25 10.45 -8.56 -13.04
C GLN A 25 9.31 -9.50 -13.44
N VAL A 26 8.10 -9.19 -12.95
CA VAL A 26 6.92 -10.06 -13.15
C VAL A 26 6.30 -9.91 -14.54
N ARG A 27 6.55 -8.82 -15.21
CA ARG A 27 6.21 -8.52 -16.61
C ARG A 27 7.25 -7.53 -17.17
N PRO A 28 7.43 -7.39 -18.47
CA PRO A 28 8.25 -6.34 -19.05
C PRO A 28 7.83 -4.96 -18.53
N GLY A 29 8.77 -4.23 -17.92
CA GLY A 29 8.54 -2.92 -17.33
C GLY A 29 7.70 -2.92 -16.04
N LEU A 30 7.51 -4.07 -15.40
CA LEU A 30 6.83 -4.19 -14.11
C LEU A 30 7.64 -5.06 -13.16
N TRP A 31 8.06 -4.48 -12.06
CA TRP A 31 8.84 -5.15 -11.02
C TRP A 31 8.05 -5.28 -9.73
N SER A 32 8.21 -6.40 -9.03
CA SER A 32 7.77 -6.54 -7.65
C SER A 32 8.95 -6.38 -6.71
N VAL A 33 8.81 -5.48 -5.76
CA VAL A 33 9.81 -5.17 -4.73
C VAL A 33 9.25 -5.56 -3.37
N PRO A 34 9.75 -6.62 -2.73
CA PRO A 34 9.27 -7.04 -1.42
C PRO A 34 9.82 -6.09 -0.35
N VAL A 35 8.90 -5.54 0.45
CA VAL A 35 9.19 -4.62 1.55
C VAL A 35 8.74 -5.27 2.87
N PRO A 36 9.63 -5.44 3.87
CA PRO A 36 9.30 -6.15 5.09
C PRO A 36 8.27 -5.41 5.94
N ILE A 37 7.38 -6.17 6.58
CA ILE A 37 6.45 -5.71 7.60
C ILE A 37 6.95 -6.22 8.96
N PRO A 38 7.31 -5.35 9.92
CA PRO A 38 7.90 -5.76 11.19
C PRO A 38 6.90 -6.54 12.04
N ALA A 39 7.36 -7.63 12.64
CA ALA A 39 6.60 -8.46 13.59
C ALA A 39 5.21 -8.90 13.10
N ASN A 40 5.05 -9.12 11.79
CA ASN A 40 3.77 -9.46 11.16
C ASN A 40 3.84 -10.85 10.49
N PRO A 41 2.81 -11.72 10.65
CA PRO A 41 2.75 -13.01 9.97
C PRO A 41 2.81 -12.94 8.44
N LEU A 42 2.39 -11.82 7.82
CA LEU A 42 2.50 -11.58 6.38
C LEU A 42 3.95 -11.37 5.94
N ARG A 43 4.83 -10.95 6.84
CA ARG A 43 6.27 -10.75 6.65
C ARG A 43 6.64 -9.61 5.70
N TYR A 44 5.93 -9.42 4.61
CA TYR A 44 6.22 -8.41 3.58
C TYR A 44 4.97 -8.01 2.83
N VAL A 45 5.01 -6.84 2.24
CA VAL A 45 4.12 -6.37 1.17
C VAL A 45 4.93 -6.29 -0.12
N LEU A 46 4.27 -6.42 -1.26
CA LEU A 46 4.88 -6.22 -2.57
C LEU A 46 4.56 -4.82 -3.08
N VAL A 47 5.57 -3.97 -3.12
CA VAL A 47 5.51 -2.70 -3.83
C VAL A 47 5.78 -2.99 -5.31
N TYR A 48 4.94 -2.48 -6.20
CA TYR A 48 5.16 -2.65 -7.64
C TYR A 48 5.78 -1.39 -8.22
N ALA A 49 6.88 -1.57 -8.97
CA ALA A 49 7.55 -0.50 -9.70
C ALA A 49 7.26 -0.63 -11.19
N ILE A 50 6.65 0.40 -11.77
CA ILE A 50 6.26 0.47 -13.18
C ILE A 50 7.26 1.38 -13.90
N GLU A 51 7.99 0.84 -14.87
CA GLU A 51 8.90 1.62 -15.69
C GLU A 51 8.14 2.66 -16.52
N LEU A 52 8.60 3.90 -16.45
CA LEU A 52 8.14 5.03 -17.25
C LEU A 52 9.22 5.40 -18.26
N ARG A 53 8.91 6.32 -19.16
CA ARG A 53 9.88 6.84 -20.12
C ARG A 53 11.03 7.60 -19.45
N ASP A 54 10.76 8.28 -18.33
CA ASP A 54 11.69 9.19 -17.63
C ASP A 54 11.89 8.83 -16.14
N GLY A 55 11.62 7.59 -15.76
CA GLY A 55 11.77 7.13 -14.37
C GLY A 55 10.87 5.95 -14.05
N VAL A 56 10.29 5.94 -12.86
CA VAL A 56 9.48 4.84 -12.33
C VAL A 56 8.30 5.36 -11.52
N ALA A 57 7.15 4.72 -11.63
CA ALA A 57 6.01 4.92 -10.73
C ALA A 57 5.92 3.75 -9.75
N LEU A 58 5.62 4.03 -8.49
CA LEU A 58 5.36 3.00 -7.49
C LEU A 58 3.86 2.82 -7.31
N VAL A 59 3.42 1.57 -7.17
CA VAL A 59 2.12 1.22 -6.62
C VAL A 59 2.35 0.69 -5.23
N ASP A 60 1.83 1.43 -4.25
CA ASP A 60 2.13 1.34 -2.83
C ASP A 60 3.59 1.70 -2.47
N ALA A 61 3.90 1.77 -1.19
CA ALA A 61 5.20 2.25 -0.72
C ALA A 61 5.81 1.36 0.38
N GLY A 62 4.99 0.61 1.10
CA GLY A 62 5.44 -0.22 2.22
C GLY A 62 5.42 0.50 3.56
N TRP A 63 5.78 -0.22 4.60
CA TRP A 63 5.80 0.20 6.00
C TRP A 63 6.96 1.15 6.30
N ASN A 64 6.75 2.23 7.03
CA ASN A 64 7.80 3.20 7.32
C ASN A 64 8.71 2.75 8.48
N THR A 65 9.68 1.88 8.15
CA THR A 65 10.80 1.54 9.01
C THR A 65 12.10 1.66 8.22
N ASP A 66 13.24 1.72 8.91
CA ASP A 66 14.54 1.77 8.22
C ASP A 66 14.85 0.49 7.45
N ASP A 67 14.40 -0.68 7.94
CA ASP A 67 14.55 -1.94 7.20
C ASP A 67 13.70 -1.95 5.94
N ALA A 68 12.46 -1.51 6.02
CA ALA A 68 11.56 -1.38 4.87
C ALA A 68 12.09 -0.38 3.84
N TRP A 69 12.59 0.77 4.31
CA TRP A 69 13.23 1.76 3.45
C TRP A 69 14.45 1.20 2.73
N ARG A 70 15.36 0.53 3.45
CA ARG A 70 16.54 -0.09 2.83
C ARG A 70 16.14 -1.15 1.80
N ALA A 71 15.12 -1.95 2.09
CA ALA A 71 14.62 -2.96 1.15
C ALA A 71 14.03 -2.32 -0.11
N LEU A 72 13.21 -1.25 0.03
CA LEU A 72 12.67 -0.52 -1.12
C LEU A 72 13.78 0.08 -1.99
N VAL A 73 14.74 0.79 -1.38
CA VAL A 73 15.87 1.40 -2.10
C VAL A 73 16.72 0.36 -2.82
N ALA A 74 17.07 -0.74 -2.12
CA ALA A 74 17.81 -1.83 -2.72
C ALA A 74 17.04 -2.51 -3.85
N GLY A 75 15.73 -2.68 -3.68
CA GLY A 75 14.86 -3.28 -4.68
C GLY A 75 14.73 -2.44 -5.95
N LEU A 76 14.60 -1.12 -5.80
CA LEU A 76 14.65 -0.19 -6.93
C LEU A 76 16.01 -0.28 -7.65
N GLY A 77 17.12 -0.39 -6.90
CA GLY A 77 18.46 -0.58 -7.46
C GLY A 77 18.58 -1.85 -8.31
N VAL A 78 17.95 -2.96 -7.89
CA VAL A 78 17.89 -4.21 -8.69
C VAL A 78 17.11 -3.99 -10.00
N ALA A 79 16.06 -3.17 -9.96
CA ALA A 79 15.27 -2.81 -11.15
C ALA A 79 15.98 -1.76 -12.05
N GLY A 80 17.15 -1.23 -11.61
CA GLY A 80 17.94 -0.24 -12.35
C GLY A 80 17.58 1.21 -12.04
N PHE A 81 16.84 1.48 -10.94
CA PHE A 81 16.39 2.81 -10.54
C PHE A 81 16.94 3.21 -9.18
N GLY A 82 17.15 4.52 -9.00
CA GLY A 82 17.33 5.12 -7.68
C GLY A 82 16.00 5.69 -7.15
N VAL A 83 15.95 6.04 -5.87
CA VAL A 83 14.77 6.74 -5.30
C VAL A 83 14.48 8.04 -6.03
N GLY A 84 15.52 8.78 -6.45
CA GLY A 84 15.37 10.02 -7.23
C GLY A 84 14.72 9.86 -8.61
N ASP A 85 14.60 8.62 -9.10
CA ASP A 85 13.91 8.32 -10.36
C ASP A 85 12.40 8.10 -10.17
N VAL A 86 11.91 8.05 -8.93
CA VAL A 86 10.46 7.90 -8.66
C VAL A 86 9.74 9.19 -9.02
N ARG A 87 8.73 9.08 -9.88
CA ARG A 87 7.91 10.20 -10.36
C ARG A 87 6.55 10.26 -9.69
N ALA A 88 6.02 9.10 -9.30
CA ALA A 88 4.69 8.98 -8.72
C ALA A 88 4.65 7.85 -7.70
N VAL A 89 3.82 8.03 -6.68
CA VAL A 89 3.42 7.00 -5.73
C VAL A 89 1.91 6.87 -5.76
N LEU A 90 1.42 5.76 -6.33
CA LEU A 90 0.01 5.45 -6.47
C LEU A 90 -0.40 4.56 -5.32
N ILE A 91 -1.21 5.03 -4.42
CA ILE A 91 -1.59 4.30 -3.21
C ILE A 91 -2.92 3.58 -3.43
N THR A 92 -2.92 2.25 -3.23
CA THR A 92 -4.14 1.46 -3.30
C THR A 92 -5.09 1.79 -2.16
N HIS A 93 -4.56 1.98 -0.95
CA HIS A 93 -5.34 2.33 0.23
C HIS A 93 -4.47 2.81 1.41
N ILE A 94 -5.12 3.34 2.43
CA ILE A 94 -4.51 4.09 3.54
C ILE A 94 -3.70 3.23 4.55
N HIS A 95 -3.72 1.90 4.51
CA HIS A 95 -3.03 1.09 5.53
C HIS A 95 -1.51 1.30 5.54
N PRO A 96 -0.84 1.16 6.71
CA PRO A 96 0.58 1.53 6.85
C PRO A 96 1.53 0.73 5.98
N ASP A 97 1.20 -0.52 5.68
CA ASP A 97 1.99 -1.39 4.82
C ASP A 97 1.90 -1.03 3.32
N HIS A 98 0.95 -0.19 2.95
CA HIS A 98 0.79 0.35 1.60
C HIS A 98 1.18 1.83 1.51
N TYR A 99 0.76 2.63 2.50
CA TYR A 99 0.95 4.07 2.51
C TYR A 99 2.18 4.54 3.28
N GLY A 100 2.72 3.74 4.20
CA GLY A 100 3.65 4.16 5.24
C GLY A 100 4.86 4.96 4.77
N LEU A 101 5.55 4.50 3.73
CA LEU A 101 6.74 5.18 3.17
C LEU A 101 6.43 6.28 2.15
N ALA A 102 5.16 6.54 1.80
CA ALA A 102 4.82 7.50 0.74
C ALA A 102 5.44 8.88 0.97
N GLY A 103 5.39 9.39 2.22
CA GLY A 103 5.99 10.67 2.57
C GLY A 103 7.50 10.68 2.44
N ARG A 104 8.18 9.60 2.85
CA ARG A 104 9.64 9.50 2.74
C ARG A 104 10.09 9.40 1.28
N VAL A 105 9.39 8.63 0.46
CA VAL A 105 9.64 8.57 -0.99
C VAL A 105 9.50 9.96 -1.60
N ARG A 106 8.43 10.67 -1.28
CA ARG A 106 8.19 12.04 -1.76
C ARG A 106 9.30 13.00 -1.37
N GLU A 107 9.74 12.97 -0.12
CA GLU A 107 10.82 13.83 0.40
C GLU A 107 12.14 13.62 -0.36
N GLU A 108 12.45 12.38 -0.72
CA GLU A 108 13.73 12.03 -1.37
C GLU A 108 13.68 12.18 -2.91
N SER A 109 12.49 12.06 -3.53
CA SER A 109 12.35 12.04 -5.00
C SER A 109 11.65 13.25 -5.59
N GLY A 110 10.81 13.93 -4.80
CA GLY A 110 9.86 14.91 -5.31
C GLY A 110 8.63 14.28 -6.02
N ALA A 111 8.43 12.96 -5.89
CA ALA A 111 7.29 12.26 -6.49
C ALA A 111 5.95 12.81 -6.00
N TRP A 112 4.97 12.90 -6.89
CA TRP A 112 3.60 13.18 -6.48
C TRP A 112 2.93 11.91 -5.93
N VAL A 113 1.97 12.10 -5.03
CA VAL A 113 1.23 11.02 -4.36
C VAL A 113 -0.23 11.07 -4.79
N ALA A 114 -0.79 9.91 -5.14
CA ALA A 114 -2.21 9.75 -5.43
C ALA A 114 -2.89 8.81 -4.44
N LEU A 115 -4.08 9.20 -3.99
CA LEU A 115 -4.90 8.43 -3.08
C LEU A 115 -6.39 8.73 -3.35
N HIS A 116 -7.28 7.78 -3.08
CA HIS A 116 -8.71 8.00 -3.20
C HIS A 116 -9.22 8.99 -2.12
N PRO A 117 -10.16 9.91 -2.44
CA PRO A 117 -10.61 10.95 -1.51
C PRO A 117 -11.19 10.40 -0.20
N ALA A 118 -11.87 9.24 -0.22
CA ALA A 118 -12.41 8.64 0.99
C ALA A 118 -11.31 8.21 1.99
N ASP A 119 -10.17 7.73 1.52
CA ASP A 119 -9.02 7.40 2.37
C ASP A 119 -8.22 8.65 2.73
N ALA A 120 -8.08 9.61 1.79
CA ALA A 120 -7.43 10.89 2.05
C ALA A 120 -8.11 11.67 3.20
N ALA A 121 -9.44 11.64 3.27
CA ALA A 121 -10.20 12.26 4.35
C ALA A 121 -9.93 11.66 5.74
N LEU A 122 -9.44 10.42 5.80
CA LEU A 122 -9.09 9.74 7.05
C LEU A 122 -7.65 10.03 7.52
N LEU A 123 -6.76 10.56 6.66
CA LEU A 123 -5.36 10.80 7.01
C LEU A 123 -5.17 11.65 8.26
N PRO A 124 -5.86 12.79 8.43
CA PRO A 124 -5.69 13.63 9.63
C PRO A 124 -6.07 12.89 10.92
N ALA A 125 -7.19 12.19 10.93
CA ALA A 125 -7.65 11.44 12.09
C ALA A 125 -6.77 10.22 12.39
N ARG A 126 -6.35 9.49 11.35
CA ARG A 126 -5.58 8.26 11.53
C ARG A 126 -4.11 8.49 11.86
N TYR A 127 -3.47 9.45 11.19
CA TYR A 127 -2.01 9.65 11.24
C TYR A 127 -1.60 11.07 11.60
N GLY A 128 -2.53 12.03 11.64
CA GLY A 128 -2.29 13.40 12.07
C GLY A 128 -2.04 13.54 13.59
N MET A 129 -1.83 14.75 14.05
CA MET A 129 -1.55 15.05 15.47
C MET A 129 -2.78 14.91 16.37
N ASP A 130 -3.98 15.14 15.82
CA ASP A 130 -5.23 15.07 16.57
C ASP A 130 -5.83 13.67 16.52
N VAL A 131 -5.73 12.97 17.65
CA VAL A 131 -6.15 11.57 17.77
C VAL A 131 -7.28 11.36 18.74
N ASP A 132 -7.64 12.38 19.47
CA ASP A 132 -8.59 12.22 20.58
C ASP A 132 -9.97 11.78 20.05
N ASP A 133 -10.41 12.34 18.94
CA ASP A 133 -11.68 11.97 18.30
C ASP A 133 -11.67 10.54 17.76
N LEU A 134 -10.58 10.12 17.14
CA LEU A 134 -10.42 8.74 16.65
C LEU A 134 -10.46 7.74 17.80
N LEU A 135 -9.70 8.01 18.88
CA LEU A 135 -9.68 7.16 20.08
C LEU A 135 -11.05 7.13 20.76
N ALA A 136 -11.74 8.27 20.85
CA ALA A 136 -13.08 8.35 21.41
C ALA A 136 -14.09 7.53 20.59
N GLY A 137 -14.05 7.63 19.27
CA GLY A 137 -14.87 6.85 18.34
C GLY A 137 -14.63 5.34 18.49
N MET A 138 -13.35 4.92 18.45
CA MET A 138 -12.96 3.53 18.63
C MET A 138 -13.40 2.96 19.98
N ARG A 139 -13.13 3.67 21.07
CA ARG A 139 -13.56 3.25 22.41
C ARG A 139 -15.07 3.09 22.51
N ARG A 140 -15.81 4.02 21.91
CA ARG A 140 -17.27 3.94 21.86
C ARG A 140 -17.73 2.69 21.10
N LEU A 141 -17.16 2.42 19.92
CA LEU A 141 -17.50 1.24 19.12
C LEU A 141 -17.19 -0.06 19.88
N LEU A 142 -16.00 -0.18 20.48
CA LEU A 142 -15.62 -1.36 21.25
C LEU A 142 -16.58 -1.63 22.41
N ARG A 143 -16.98 -0.57 23.14
CA ARG A 143 -17.99 -0.69 24.20
C ARG A 143 -19.35 -1.12 23.68
N GLN A 144 -19.81 -0.59 22.56
CA GLN A 144 -21.06 -0.99 21.92
C GLN A 144 -21.04 -2.48 21.50
N CYS A 145 -19.87 -3.00 21.13
CA CYS A 145 -19.66 -4.41 20.85
C CYS A 145 -19.52 -5.29 22.12
N GLY A 146 -19.65 -4.71 23.32
CA GLY A 146 -19.58 -5.46 24.58
C GLY A 146 -18.17 -5.83 25.02
N VAL A 147 -17.14 -5.16 24.51
CA VAL A 147 -15.73 -5.40 24.89
C VAL A 147 -15.49 -4.88 26.31
N PRO A 148 -14.89 -5.68 27.23
CA PRO A 148 -14.56 -5.26 28.58
C PRO A 148 -13.64 -4.03 28.61
N GLU A 149 -13.80 -3.16 29.61
CA GLU A 149 -13.09 -1.86 29.64
C GLU A 149 -11.56 -2.00 29.69
N GLU A 150 -11.04 -3.01 30.35
CA GLU A 150 -9.60 -3.33 30.37
C GLU A 150 -9.06 -3.66 28.97
N VAL A 151 -9.86 -4.36 28.17
CA VAL A 151 -9.50 -4.71 26.77
C VAL A 151 -9.69 -3.52 25.85
N VAL A 152 -10.68 -2.65 26.09
CA VAL A 152 -10.85 -1.39 25.35
C VAL A 152 -9.61 -0.52 25.49
N ALA A 153 -9.05 -0.40 26.70
CA ALA A 153 -7.85 0.39 26.96
C ALA A 153 -6.63 -0.17 26.21
N GLU A 154 -6.44 -1.49 26.27
CA GLU A 154 -5.34 -2.20 25.58
C GLU A 154 -5.41 -2.04 24.05
N LEU A 155 -6.56 -2.32 23.46
CA LEU A 155 -6.75 -2.21 22.01
C LEU A 155 -6.59 -0.76 21.53
N SER A 156 -7.04 0.21 22.31
CA SER A 156 -6.86 1.63 21.98
C SER A 156 -5.39 2.03 21.97
N ALA A 157 -4.60 1.55 22.95
CA ALA A 157 -3.16 1.82 23.01
C ALA A 157 -2.40 1.15 21.86
N ALA A 158 -2.73 -0.10 21.54
CA ALA A 158 -2.10 -0.86 20.46
C ALA A 158 -2.31 -0.18 19.09
N SER A 159 -3.49 0.38 18.84
CA SER A 159 -3.80 1.09 17.59
C SER A 159 -3.00 2.37 17.41
N MET A 160 -2.48 2.96 18.49
CA MET A 160 -1.66 4.18 18.42
C MET A 160 -0.24 3.92 17.89
N GLY A 161 0.34 2.75 18.22
CA GLY A 161 1.69 2.39 17.78
C GLY A 161 1.84 2.28 16.25
N ILE A 162 0.74 2.09 15.52
CA ILE A 162 0.75 2.00 14.05
C ILE A 162 1.14 3.33 13.39
N ARG A 163 0.91 4.45 14.05
CA ARG A 163 1.17 5.79 13.51
C ARG A 163 2.66 6.09 13.32
N ASP A 164 3.51 5.54 14.18
CA ASP A 164 4.96 5.70 14.09
C ASP A 164 5.53 5.10 12.79
N PHE A 165 4.75 4.23 12.16
CA PHE A 165 5.11 3.55 10.91
C PHE A 165 4.55 4.22 9.65
N VAL A 166 4.12 5.47 9.75
CA VAL A 166 3.63 6.25 8.62
C VAL A 166 4.34 7.60 8.54
N ARG A 167 5.00 7.87 7.40
CA ARG A 167 5.44 9.21 7.03
C ARG A 167 4.38 9.85 6.16
N LEU A 168 3.67 10.82 6.74
CA LEU A 168 2.51 11.43 6.10
C LEU A 168 2.90 12.17 4.82
N ALA A 169 2.10 12.00 3.78
CA ALA A 169 2.11 12.79 2.55
C ALA A 169 0.67 13.08 2.12
N GLU A 170 0.25 14.32 2.15
CA GLU A 170 -1.03 14.67 1.56
C GLU A 170 -1.02 14.34 0.05
N PRO A 171 -2.09 13.75 -0.50
CA PRO A 171 -2.13 13.42 -1.91
C PRO A 171 -2.19 14.69 -2.77
N ASP A 172 -1.40 14.72 -3.85
CA ASP A 172 -1.46 15.74 -4.88
C ASP A 172 -2.60 15.48 -5.85
N VAL A 173 -2.94 14.20 -6.04
CA VAL A 173 -3.97 13.74 -6.96
C VAL A 173 -4.98 12.88 -6.21
N LEU A 174 -6.24 13.27 -6.29
CA LEU A 174 -7.35 12.46 -5.78
C LEU A 174 -7.83 11.52 -6.88
N LEU A 175 -7.82 10.22 -6.58
CA LEU A 175 -8.23 9.16 -7.51
C LEU A 175 -9.75 9.07 -7.56
N GLU A 176 -10.31 9.09 -8.76
CA GLU A 176 -11.74 8.88 -9.01
C GLU A 176 -11.98 7.53 -9.69
N ASP A 177 -13.14 6.91 -9.45
CA ASP A 177 -13.52 5.67 -10.11
C ASP A 177 -13.56 5.82 -11.63
N GLY A 178 -12.88 4.91 -12.34
CA GLY A 178 -12.71 4.97 -13.79
C GLY A 178 -11.75 6.06 -14.27
N GLY A 179 -11.15 6.84 -13.36
CA GLY A 179 -10.19 7.90 -13.67
C GLY A 179 -8.88 7.38 -14.26
N ARG A 180 -8.41 8.00 -15.34
CA ARG A 180 -7.10 7.69 -15.93
C ARG A 180 -5.99 8.37 -15.15
N ILE A 181 -4.92 7.63 -14.90
CA ILE A 181 -3.72 8.16 -14.25
C ILE A 181 -2.79 8.77 -15.31
N ALA A 182 -2.44 10.04 -15.13
CA ALA A 182 -1.58 10.77 -16.06
C ALA A 182 -0.11 10.37 -15.90
N LEU A 183 0.27 9.20 -16.42
CA LEU A 183 1.64 8.69 -16.45
C LEU A 183 2.03 8.39 -17.89
N GLU A 184 3.17 8.95 -18.35
CA GLU A 184 3.66 8.71 -19.69
C GLU A 184 4.09 7.24 -19.88
N GLY A 185 3.53 6.59 -20.90
CA GLY A 185 3.82 5.20 -21.23
C GLY A 185 2.96 4.18 -20.50
N CYS A 186 2.01 4.60 -19.67
CA CYS A 186 1.08 3.72 -18.95
C CYS A 186 -0.38 4.08 -19.27
N ASP A 187 -1.23 3.07 -19.43
CA ASP A 187 -2.69 3.25 -19.56
C ASP A 187 -3.40 2.73 -18.29
N LEU A 188 -3.05 3.35 -17.17
CA LEU A 188 -3.60 2.99 -15.86
C LEU A 188 -4.94 3.68 -15.62
N VAL A 189 -5.88 2.91 -15.10
CA VAL A 189 -7.19 3.40 -14.63
C VAL A 189 -7.36 3.00 -13.17
N ALA A 190 -7.79 3.93 -12.33
CA ALA A 190 -8.19 3.64 -10.96
C ALA A 190 -9.61 3.04 -10.95
N LEU A 191 -9.80 1.93 -10.25
CA LEU A 191 -11.10 1.31 -10.04
C LEU A 191 -11.38 1.36 -8.54
N HIS A 192 -12.42 2.07 -8.13
CA HIS A 192 -12.81 2.16 -6.71
C HIS A 192 -13.42 0.83 -6.26
N THR A 193 -12.79 0.19 -5.30
CA THR A 193 -13.15 -1.14 -4.77
C THR A 193 -13.25 -1.10 -3.24
N PRO A 194 -14.21 -0.34 -2.68
CA PRO A 194 -14.33 -0.16 -1.24
C PRO A 194 -14.68 -1.47 -0.53
N GLY A 195 -14.27 -1.59 0.74
CA GLY A 195 -14.53 -2.73 1.61
C GLY A 195 -13.39 -3.00 2.57
N HIS A 196 -12.19 -3.20 2.06
CA HIS A 196 -10.98 -3.32 2.88
C HIS A 196 -10.61 -1.97 3.53
N SER A 197 -10.69 -0.89 2.77
CA SER A 197 -10.81 0.49 3.25
C SER A 197 -11.92 1.21 2.50
N PRO A 198 -12.42 2.36 2.97
CA PRO A 198 -13.43 3.15 2.27
C PRO A 198 -12.96 3.67 0.91
N GLY A 199 -11.67 3.96 0.79
CA GLY A 199 -11.05 4.50 -0.41
C GLY A 199 -10.16 3.50 -1.15
N HIS A 200 -10.30 2.20 -0.91
CA HIS A 200 -9.50 1.21 -1.63
C HIS A 200 -9.71 1.31 -3.14
N VAL A 201 -8.61 1.29 -3.90
CA VAL A 201 -8.62 1.24 -5.37
C VAL A 201 -7.75 0.09 -5.88
N CYS A 202 -8.17 -0.51 -6.97
CA CYS A 202 -7.32 -1.32 -7.82
C CYS A 202 -6.82 -0.48 -9.00
N PHE A 203 -5.62 -0.75 -9.51
CA PHE A 203 -5.12 -0.10 -10.72
C PHE A 203 -5.16 -1.08 -11.89
N HIS A 204 -5.89 -0.74 -12.93
CA HIS A 204 -6.02 -1.55 -14.14
C HIS A 204 -5.18 -0.94 -15.27
N ASP A 205 -4.13 -1.65 -15.67
CA ASP A 205 -3.36 -1.36 -16.88
C ASP A 205 -4.03 -2.05 -18.07
N ARG A 206 -4.75 -1.28 -18.86
CA ARG A 206 -5.50 -1.81 -20.01
C ARG A 206 -4.60 -2.31 -21.12
N ALA A 207 -3.46 -1.66 -21.31
CA ALA A 207 -2.53 -2.01 -22.39
C ALA A 207 -1.83 -3.36 -22.12
N ARG A 208 -1.58 -3.66 -20.84
CA ARG A 208 -0.93 -4.90 -20.40
C ARG A 208 -1.93 -5.96 -19.93
N GLU A 209 -3.22 -5.68 -19.92
CA GLU A 209 -4.29 -6.55 -19.36
C GLU A 209 -3.96 -7.00 -17.92
N LEU A 210 -3.55 -6.05 -17.09
CA LEU A 210 -3.02 -6.28 -15.75
C LEU A 210 -3.86 -5.54 -14.70
N LEU A 211 -4.14 -6.22 -13.58
CA LEU A 211 -4.79 -5.61 -12.42
C LEU A 211 -3.83 -5.67 -11.22
N LEU A 212 -3.46 -4.49 -10.69
CA LEU A 212 -2.79 -4.35 -9.41
C LEU A 212 -3.88 -4.18 -8.35
N SER A 213 -4.15 -5.24 -7.61
CA SER A 213 -5.38 -5.37 -6.82
C SER A 213 -5.27 -4.85 -5.39
N GLY A 214 -4.09 -4.44 -4.93
CA GLY A 214 -3.90 -4.16 -3.50
C GLY A 214 -4.43 -5.31 -2.65
N ASP A 215 -5.12 -4.98 -1.58
CA ASP A 215 -5.71 -5.97 -0.67
C ASP A 215 -7.16 -6.38 -1.03
N HIS A 216 -7.63 -6.03 -2.23
CA HIS A 216 -8.95 -6.45 -2.70
C HIS A 216 -8.98 -7.93 -3.14
N VAL A 217 -7.93 -8.40 -3.81
CA VAL A 217 -7.77 -9.80 -4.21
C VAL A 217 -6.41 -10.29 -3.77
N LEU A 218 -6.39 -11.26 -2.88
CA LEU A 218 -5.18 -11.85 -2.33
C LEU A 218 -5.07 -13.33 -2.75
N PRO A 219 -3.87 -13.84 -3.10
CA PRO A 219 -3.73 -15.16 -3.72
C PRO A 219 -3.91 -16.33 -2.74
N ARG A 220 -3.75 -16.11 -1.44
CA ARG A 220 -3.69 -17.19 -0.43
C ARG A 220 -4.53 -16.96 0.81
N ILE A 221 -4.95 -15.72 1.05
CA ILE A 221 -5.77 -15.32 2.21
C ILE A 221 -6.97 -14.54 1.73
N SER A 222 -8.01 -14.44 2.55
CA SER A 222 -9.13 -13.55 2.30
C SER A 222 -8.76 -12.12 2.70
N PRO A 223 -9.19 -11.11 1.94
CA PRO A 223 -9.05 -9.72 2.37
C PRO A 223 -9.83 -9.49 3.68
N ASN A 224 -9.26 -8.67 4.56
CA ASN A 224 -9.97 -8.20 5.74
C ASN A 224 -10.94 -7.10 5.33
N ILE A 225 -12.18 -7.17 5.81
CA ILE A 225 -13.17 -6.10 5.64
C ILE A 225 -13.28 -5.37 6.98
N THR A 226 -12.84 -4.12 7.00
CA THR A 226 -12.77 -3.32 8.22
C THR A 226 -13.95 -2.36 8.32
N VAL A 227 -14.52 -2.25 9.52
CA VAL A 227 -15.49 -1.19 9.82
C VAL A 227 -14.72 0.08 10.15
N HIS A 228 -14.88 1.09 9.32
CA HIS A 228 -14.37 2.43 9.57
C HIS A 228 -15.49 3.26 10.21
N ALA A 229 -15.29 3.64 11.47
CA ALA A 229 -16.23 4.48 12.23
C ALA A 229 -15.81 5.96 12.15
#